data_59fdb8303ca29ddbda9f5d71613b0624
#
_entry.id   59fdb8303ca29ddbda9f5d71613b0624
#
_cell.length_a   1.000
_cell.length_b   1.000
_cell.length_c   1.000
_cell.angle_alpha   90.00
_cell.angle_beta   90.00
_cell.angle_gamma   90.00
#
_symmetry.space_group_name_H-M   'P 1'
#
loop_
_entity.id
_entity.type
_entity.pdbx_description
1 polymer ?
#
loop_
_entity_poly.entity_id
_entity_poly.type
_entity_poly.pdbx_seq_one_letter_code
_entity_poly.pdbx_strand_id
1 'polypeptide(L)'
;MFNLFLFILSTYGYVSCLEKRLAVSPYLSWILVIAGQSLTIFAFALLNLLQPAMYLIYYLGFILLAVYLFLQSRSSQESFLDLFKRKFSWISLIFLLTFLIWVIFMKEMPLIFWDNFSHWGLIVKFFFNEQRLATDLDKIIYYRSYPPAVSLYINYVVNFLGYSEGHMIIGNFMVNLAALYAFFTPFNVKKNKITGFLVLFLIAVFYLMDDHVKMYNLLVDNLLAYLTLAGFAGLYHYRENRKISSLIVIILAGFLGLVKGSGIFFAVLLIAVYCYYLAKYDKAKVPFSLKKYLPVLLTLLPFAMWKLYVRLMYDTSQFRHSVHFDWSQLHLKAKIVAKFILQSLDPWTPSTWGLFLIVVIVLVMLLVTARDKKLQKKIMTFSGILFAVLLLYYLSTMAMYLTAMPMDEAIKLAQFDRYTLTGVFVGLGSISLVAIKYFESRVEDKSDHSLYGKKHIYSGLIGIYFISLAYDLVDAVIEKRNFISESIPYEYQKMGIDNHKLNNKKVLVLASGKWNTDNAGNLYLYTPNTHLYKGNPDVVKNYDQILVLDNKEATQTWVKELTGQQLAPGFYDVKDVVNEKLIQK
;
A
#
# COMPACT_ATOMS: atom_id res chain seq x y z
N MET A 1 6.36 17.21 13.63
CA MET A 1 5.40 18.05 12.88
C MET A 1 6.09 19.08 11.95
N PHE A 2 7.11 19.83 12.38
CA PHE A 2 7.80 20.80 11.52
C PHE A 2 8.45 20.14 10.30
N ASN A 3 9.19 19.04 10.47
CA ASN A 3 9.81 18.30 9.36
C ASN A 3 8.78 17.75 8.37
N LEU A 4 7.63 17.28 8.85
CA LEU A 4 6.54 16.84 7.99
C LEU A 4 5.99 17.98 7.15
N PHE A 5 5.81 19.17 7.75
CA PHE A 5 5.40 20.36 7.02
C PHE A 5 6.39 20.72 5.91
N LEU A 6 7.70 20.71 6.21
CA LEU A 6 8.74 20.96 5.19
C LEU A 6 8.72 19.88 4.10
N PHE A 7 8.53 18.61 4.45
CA PHE A 7 8.44 17.52 3.49
C PHE A 7 7.24 17.70 2.53
N ILE A 8 6.08 18.09 3.08
CA ILE A 8 4.89 18.40 2.28
C ILE A 8 5.13 19.61 1.38
N LEU A 9 5.80 20.66 1.85
CA LEU A 9 6.14 21.82 1.02
C LEU A 9 7.06 21.44 -0.14
N SER A 10 8.07 20.63 0.10
CA SER A 10 8.94 20.10 -0.94
C SER A 10 8.14 19.31 -1.99
N THR A 11 7.29 18.38 -1.56
CA THR A 11 6.42 17.60 -2.46
C THR A 11 5.45 18.51 -3.23
N TYR A 12 4.89 19.55 -2.57
CA TYR A 12 4.00 20.52 -3.20
C TYR A 12 4.68 21.35 -4.30
N GLY A 13 5.99 21.54 -4.23
CA GLY A 13 6.75 22.16 -5.32
C GLY A 13 6.60 21.41 -6.64
N TYR A 14 6.69 20.09 -6.63
CA TYR A 14 6.45 19.25 -7.81
C TYR A 14 4.98 19.26 -8.23
N VAL A 15 4.06 19.14 -7.26
CA VAL A 15 2.61 19.16 -7.52
C VAL A 15 2.22 20.46 -8.24
N SER A 16 2.65 21.61 -7.73
CA SER A 16 2.34 22.93 -8.31
C SER A 16 2.91 23.12 -9.71
N CYS A 17 4.11 22.57 -9.97
CA CYS A 17 4.69 22.53 -11.32
C CYS A 17 3.85 21.69 -12.29
N LEU A 18 3.44 20.50 -11.87
CA LEU A 18 2.64 19.59 -12.68
C LEU A 18 1.28 20.22 -13.04
N GLU A 19 0.63 20.84 -12.07
CA GLU A 19 -0.63 21.57 -12.27
C GLU A 19 -0.47 22.76 -13.23
N LYS A 20 0.56 23.56 -13.06
CA LYS A 20 0.75 24.80 -13.84
C LYS A 20 1.24 24.52 -15.26
N ARG A 21 2.18 23.59 -15.45
CA ARG A 21 2.83 23.30 -16.74
C ARG A 21 2.05 22.34 -17.62
N LEU A 22 1.40 21.35 -17.02
CA LEU A 22 0.70 20.30 -17.76
C LEU A 22 -0.81 20.34 -17.57
N ALA A 23 -1.33 21.27 -16.76
CA ALA A 23 -2.76 21.37 -16.43
C ALA A 23 -3.34 20.05 -15.87
N VAL A 24 -2.54 19.33 -15.07
CA VAL A 24 -3.01 18.14 -14.37
C VAL A 24 -3.91 18.54 -13.22
N SER A 25 -5.00 17.79 -13.02
CA SER A 25 -5.94 18.01 -11.93
C SER A 25 -5.24 17.97 -10.57
N PRO A 26 -5.57 18.89 -9.63
CA PRO A 26 -5.05 18.86 -8.27
C PRO A 26 -5.27 17.52 -7.56
N TYR A 27 -6.37 16.83 -7.86
CA TYR A 27 -6.69 15.52 -7.28
C TYR A 27 -5.71 14.44 -7.71
N LEU A 28 -5.25 14.44 -8.96
CA LEU A 28 -4.36 13.44 -9.52
C LEU A 28 -2.87 13.75 -9.29
N SER A 29 -2.52 15.03 -9.19
CA SER A 29 -1.12 15.50 -9.16
C SER A 29 -0.32 14.92 -7.99
N TRP A 30 -0.92 14.75 -6.81
CA TRP A 30 -0.25 14.22 -5.63
C TRP A 30 0.25 12.80 -5.83
N ILE A 31 -0.62 11.91 -6.31
CA ILE A 31 -0.21 10.51 -6.51
C ILE A 31 0.78 10.35 -7.66
N LEU A 32 0.67 11.16 -8.72
CA LEU A 32 1.66 11.16 -9.80
C LEU A 32 3.04 11.63 -9.30
N VAL A 33 3.09 12.63 -8.44
CA VAL A 33 4.34 13.11 -7.85
C VAL A 33 4.94 12.05 -6.92
N ILE A 34 4.17 11.51 -5.99
CA ILE A 34 4.64 10.49 -5.04
C ILE A 34 5.16 9.25 -5.77
N ALA A 35 4.39 8.73 -6.72
CA ALA A 35 4.80 7.59 -7.52
C ALA A 35 6.04 7.91 -8.40
N GLY A 36 6.09 9.11 -8.98
CA GLY A 36 7.24 9.58 -9.77
C GLY A 36 8.51 9.74 -8.93
N GLN A 37 8.41 10.30 -7.72
CA GLN A 37 9.52 10.39 -6.77
C GLN A 37 10.03 8.99 -6.41
N SER A 38 9.13 8.06 -6.09
CA SER A 38 9.49 6.69 -5.75
C SER A 38 10.20 5.97 -6.91
N LEU A 39 9.69 6.09 -8.15
CA LEU A 39 10.33 5.51 -9.33
C LEU A 39 11.72 6.13 -9.59
N THR A 40 11.87 7.42 -9.36
CA THR A 40 13.16 8.11 -9.48
C THR A 40 14.14 7.59 -8.43
N ILE A 41 13.71 7.48 -7.18
CA ILE A 41 14.53 6.92 -6.09
C ILE A 41 14.95 5.49 -6.43
N PHE A 42 14.02 4.66 -6.96
CA PHE A 42 14.33 3.30 -7.39
C PHE A 42 15.40 3.27 -8.49
N ALA A 43 15.29 4.13 -9.50
CA ALA A 43 16.27 4.19 -10.59
C ALA A 43 17.69 4.53 -10.07
N PHE A 44 17.79 5.48 -9.14
CA PHE A 44 19.07 5.83 -8.51
C PHE A 44 19.56 4.76 -7.53
N ALA A 45 18.65 4.06 -6.83
CA ALA A 45 19.01 2.96 -5.94
C ALA A 45 19.68 1.79 -6.71
N LEU A 46 19.26 1.52 -7.95
CA LEU A 46 19.93 0.56 -8.85
C LEU A 46 21.38 0.95 -9.17
N LEU A 47 21.70 2.24 -9.10
CA LEU A 47 23.04 2.79 -9.30
C LEU A 47 23.81 2.96 -7.96
N ASN A 48 23.27 2.44 -6.86
CA ASN A 48 23.80 2.61 -5.50
C ASN A 48 23.89 4.08 -5.04
N LEU A 49 22.97 4.92 -5.52
CA LEU A 49 22.87 6.35 -5.23
C LEU A 49 21.57 6.69 -4.48
N LEU A 50 21.13 5.81 -3.55
CA LEU A 50 19.87 5.95 -2.84
C LEU A 50 19.81 7.25 -2.03
N GLN A 51 20.78 7.49 -1.17
CA GLN A 51 20.80 8.66 -0.31
C GLN A 51 20.94 9.99 -1.10
N PRO A 52 21.89 10.14 -2.04
CA PRO A 52 21.97 11.34 -2.87
C PRO A 52 20.68 11.65 -3.63
N ALA A 53 19.98 10.63 -4.13
CA ALA A 53 18.71 10.81 -4.85
C ALA A 53 17.62 11.41 -3.94
N MET A 54 17.49 10.92 -2.72
CA MET A 54 16.50 11.43 -1.76
C MET A 54 16.77 12.91 -1.42
N TYR A 55 18.02 13.30 -1.16
CA TYR A 55 18.39 14.71 -0.92
C TYR A 55 18.13 15.56 -2.17
N LEU A 56 18.52 15.09 -3.34
CA LEU A 56 18.28 15.81 -4.61
C LEU A 56 16.77 16.08 -4.81
N ILE A 57 15.93 15.07 -4.65
CA ILE A 57 14.49 15.18 -4.81
C ILE A 57 13.92 16.17 -3.77
N TYR A 58 14.36 16.06 -2.52
CA TYR A 58 13.88 16.91 -1.45
C TYR A 58 14.18 18.40 -1.70
N TYR A 59 15.44 18.76 -1.98
CA TYR A 59 15.82 20.16 -2.22
C TYR A 59 15.30 20.70 -3.54
N LEU A 60 15.26 19.87 -4.59
CA LEU A 60 14.66 20.28 -5.86
C LEU A 60 13.18 20.67 -5.70
N GLY A 61 12.45 20.02 -4.79
CA GLY A 61 11.09 20.38 -4.47
C GLY A 61 10.94 21.83 -4.00
N PHE A 62 11.83 22.31 -3.14
CA PHE A 62 11.82 23.73 -2.70
C PHE A 62 12.19 24.68 -3.82
N ILE A 63 13.15 24.32 -4.69
CA ILE A 63 13.50 25.12 -5.86
C ILE A 63 12.28 25.26 -6.78
N LEU A 64 11.59 24.15 -7.05
CA LEU A 64 10.38 24.16 -7.88
C LEU A 64 9.26 25.00 -7.24
N LEU A 65 9.10 24.95 -5.92
CA LEU A 65 8.14 25.77 -5.20
C LEU A 65 8.49 27.26 -5.32
N ALA A 66 9.76 27.63 -5.12
CA ALA A 66 10.23 29.00 -5.25
C ALA A 66 10.00 29.54 -6.68
N VAL A 67 10.36 28.73 -7.70
CA VAL A 67 10.12 29.07 -9.12
C VAL A 67 8.61 29.24 -9.39
N TYR A 68 7.77 28.35 -8.85
CA TYR A 68 6.34 28.45 -9.00
C TYR A 68 5.80 29.76 -8.40
N LEU A 69 6.18 30.09 -7.15
CA LEU A 69 5.74 31.33 -6.48
C LEU A 69 6.22 32.58 -7.22
N PHE A 70 7.48 32.59 -7.69
CA PHE A 70 8.04 33.68 -8.48
C PHE A 70 7.28 33.90 -9.80
N LEU A 71 7.01 32.82 -10.56
CA LEU A 71 6.23 32.93 -11.79
C LEU A 71 4.79 33.34 -11.54
N GLN A 72 4.23 32.97 -10.41
CA GLN A 72 2.88 33.37 -10.02
C GLN A 72 2.80 34.86 -9.65
N SER A 73 3.78 35.38 -8.90
CA SER A 73 3.84 36.79 -8.53
C SER A 73 3.96 37.73 -9.74
N ARG A 74 4.59 37.26 -10.83
CA ARG A 74 4.71 38.03 -12.08
C ARG A 74 3.50 37.94 -13.00
N SER A 75 2.70 36.86 -12.91
CA SER A 75 1.66 36.58 -13.90
C SER A 75 0.25 36.94 -13.47
N SER A 76 0.00 37.22 -12.20
CA SER A 76 -1.35 37.50 -11.70
C SER A 76 -1.37 38.67 -10.73
N GLN A 77 -2.31 39.59 -10.95
CA GLN A 77 -2.76 40.56 -9.94
C GLN A 77 -3.71 39.91 -8.91
N GLU A 78 -3.90 38.58 -9.00
CA GLU A 78 -4.76 37.83 -8.08
C GLU A 78 -4.14 37.75 -6.68
N SER A 79 -4.97 38.03 -5.67
CA SER A 79 -4.61 37.84 -4.28
C SER A 79 -4.25 36.36 -3.98
N PHE A 80 -3.36 36.14 -3.01
CA PHE A 80 -3.06 34.78 -2.50
C PHE A 80 -4.34 34.02 -2.06
N LEU A 81 -5.31 34.75 -1.49
CA LEU A 81 -6.60 34.17 -1.09
C LEU A 81 -7.44 33.69 -2.29
N ASP A 82 -7.41 34.39 -3.41
CA ASP A 82 -8.15 33.99 -4.61
C ASP A 82 -7.53 32.77 -5.28
N LEU A 83 -6.20 32.69 -5.29
CA LEU A 83 -5.45 31.52 -5.69
C LEU A 83 -5.78 30.30 -4.83
N PHE A 84 -5.82 30.49 -3.52
CA PHE A 84 -6.17 29.44 -2.57
C PHE A 84 -7.61 28.95 -2.82
N LYS A 85 -8.59 29.84 -2.88
CA LYS A 85 -10.00 29.50 -3.18
C LYS A 85 -10.17 28.80 -4.52
N ARG A 86 -9.37 29.17 -5.52
CA ARG A 86 -9.42 28.53 -6.85
C ARG A 86 -8.88 27.12 -6.84
N LYS A 87 -7.79 26.87 -6.12
CA LYS A 87 -7.12 25.54 -6.07
C LYS A 87 -7.75 24.59 -5.07
N PHE A 88 -8.13 25.07 -3.90
CA PHE A 88 -8.69 24.22 -2.85
C PHE A 88 -10.21 24.08 -3.00
N SER A 89 -10.65 22.84 -3.05
CA SER A 89 -12.06 22.47 -2.98
C SER A 89 -12.42 22.08 -1.54
N TRP A 90 -13.72 22.00 -1.25
CA TRP A 90 -14.19 21.46 0.04
C TRP A 90 -13.73 19.99 0.26
N ILE A 91 -13.54 19.20 -0.82
CA ILE A 91 -12.93 17.88 -0.75
C ILE A 91 -11.47 17.96 -0.28
N SER A 92 -10.71 18.94 -0.80
CA SER A 92 -9.31 19.15 -0.36
C SER A 92 -9.24 19.42 1.14
N LEU A 93 -10.22 20.18 1.69
CA LEU A 93 -10.29 20.43 3.13
C LEU A 93 -10.60 19.15 3.92
N ILE A 94 -11.55 18.33 3.46
CA ILE A 94 -11.84 17.04 4.11
C ILE A 94 -10.59 16.14 4.13
N PHE A 95 -9.89 16.00 2.99
CA PHE A 95 -8.67 15.22 2.92
C PHE A 95 -7.55 15.76 3.79
N LEU A 96 -7.41 17.08 3.87
CA LEU A 96 -6.45 17.72 4.79
C LEU A 96 -6.80 17.42 6.26
N LEU A 97 -8.06 17.54 6.63
CA LEU A 97 -8.49 17.19 7.99
C LEU A 97 -8.29 15.72 8.31
N THR A 98 -8.65 14.82 7.38
CA THR A 98 -8.38 13.38 7.50
C THR A 98 -6.88 13.12 7.68
N PHE A 99 -6.04 13.75 6.86
CA PHE A 99 -4.58 13.64 6.97
C PHE A 99 -4.07 14.09 8.34
N LEU A 100 -4.48 15.26 8.81
CA LEU A 100 -4.03 15.80 10.10
C LEU A 100 -4.45 14.92 11.29
N ILE A 101 -5.70 14.46 11.30
CA ILE A 101 -6.22 13.56 12.35
C ILE A 101 -5.37 12.28 12.40
N TRP A 102 -5.19 11.63 11.26
CA TRP A 102 -4.43 10.39 11.20
C TRP A 102 -2.96 10.57 11.53
N VAL A 103 -2.31 11.63 11.07
CA VAL A 103 -0.89 11.90 11.38
C VAL A 103 -0.66 12.11 12.88
N ILE A 104 -1.55 12.84 13.54
CA ILE A 104 -1.46 13.04 15.01
C ILE A 104 -1.52 11.69 15.72
N PHE A 105 -2.38 10.80 15.26
CA PHE A 105 -2.57 9.48 15.84
C PHE A 105 -1.41 8.52 15.48
N MET A 106 -1.04 8.43 14.19
CA MET A 106 -0.02 7.51 13.68
C MET A 106 1.39 7.82 14.18
N LYS A 107 1.68 9.06 14.54
CA LYS A 107 3.01 9.49 15.00
C LYS A 107 3.59 8.59 16.10
N GLU A 108 2.75 8.06 16.96
CA GLU A 108 3.13 7.20 18.09
C GLU A 108 2.60 5.76 17.94
N MET A 109 2.16 5.39 16.74
CA MET A 109 1.66 4.06 16.47
C MET A 109 2.81 3.10 16.24
N PRO A 110 2.88 1.95 16.94
CA PRO A 110 3.84 0.91 16.66
C PRO A 110 3.45 0.09 15.43
N LEU A 111 4.41 -0.64 14.87
CA LEU A 111 4.11 -1.69 13.90
C LEU A 111 3.45 -2.87 14.61
N ILE A 112 2.24 -3.26 14.20
CA ILE A 112 1.45 -4.28 14.90
C ILE A 112 1.39 -5.59 14.12
N PHE A 113 1.38 -5.53 12.77
CA PHE A 113 1.15 -6.69 11.92
C PHE A 113 2.41 -7.52 11.70
N TRP A 114 2.25 -8.85 11.64
CA TRP A 114 3.35 -9.79 11.42
C TRP A 114 4.16 -9.47 10.15
N ASP A 115 3.47 -9.12 9.06
CA ASP A 115 4.10 -8.76 7.79
C ASP A 115 5.02 -7.52 7.91
N ASN A 116 4.74 -6.63 8.87
CA ASN A 116 5.58 -5.45 9.13
C ASN A 116 6.94 -5.87 9.71
N PHE A 117 6.95 -6.88 10.59
CA PHE A 117 8.19 -7.40 11.19
C PHE A 117 8.97 -8.26 10.22
N SER A 118 8.28 -9.08 9.43
CA SER A 118 8.92 -10.05 8.54
C SER A 118 9.50 -9.42 7.28
N HIS A 119 8.89 -8.36 6.75
CA HIS A 119 9.34 -7.75 5.51
C HIS A 119 9.09 -6.24 5.37
N TRP A 120 7.86 -5.71 5.48
CA TRP A 120 7.61 -4.29 5.12
C TRP A 120 8.43 -3.32 5.97
N GLY A 121 8.35 -3.37 7.29
CA GLY A 121 9.11 -2.51 8.19
C GLY A 121 10.61 -2.83 8.18
N LEU A 122 10.96 -4.13 8.09
CA LEU A 122 12.35 -4.58 8.05
C LEU A 122 13.08 -4.09 6.79
N ILE A 123 12.43 -4.12 5.62
CA ILE A 123 12.98 -3.58 4.38
C ILE A 123 13.21 -2.07 4.48
N VAL A 124 12.26 -1.33 5.08
CA VAL A 124 12.44 0.13 5.30
C VAL A 124 13.60 0.38 6.26
N LYS A 125 13.70 -0.37 7.36
CA LYS A 125 14.83 -0.26 8.31
C LYS A 125 16.17 -0.54 7.63
N PHE A 126 16.21 -1.55 6.75
CA PHE A 126 17.38 -1.87 5.96
C PHE A 126 17.78 -0.69 5.05
N PHE A 127 16.85 -0.14 4.30
CA PHE A 127 17.14 1.01 3.43
C PHE A 127 17.59 2.23 4.22
N PHE A 128 17.01 2.45 5.41
CA PHE A 128 17.42 3.55 6.27
C PHE A 128 18.84 3.39 6.79
N ASN A 129 19.24 2.19 7.21
CA ASN A 129 20.56 1.93 7.77
C ASN A 129 21.65 1.76 6.70
N GLU A 130 21.36 1.02 5.62
CA GLU A 130 22.36 0.63 4.64
C GLU A 130 22.41 1.56 3.41
N GLN A 131 21.39 2.37 3.20
CA GLN A 131 21.28 3.34 2.09
C GLN A 131 21.52 2.73 0.69
N ARG A 132 21.15 1.46 0.49
CA ARG A 132 21.29 0.69 -0.76
C ARG A 132 20.21 -0.39 -0.87
N LEU A 133 20.09 -0.99 -2.05
CA LEU A 133 19.28 -2.20 -2.22
C LEU A 133 19.98 -3.40 -1.58
N ALA A 134 19.18 -4.35 -1.07
CA ALA A 134 19.70 -5.58 -0.47
C ALA A 134 20.24 -6.54 -1.54
N THR A 135 21.23 -7.36 -1.16
CA THR A 135 21.84 -8.40 -1.96
C THR A 135 21.73 -9.76 -1.27
N ASP A 136 22.25 -10.83 -1.88
CA ASP A 136 22.25 -12.17 -1.25
C ASP A 136 23.10 -12.24 0.02
N LEU A 137 24.02 -11.32 0.23
CA LEU A 137 24.81 -11.22 1.44
C LEU A 137 24.00 -10.72 2.66
N ASP A 138 22.90 -10.03 2.40
CA ASP A 138 22.05 -9.43 3.45
C ASP A 138 21.02 -10.46 3.94
N LYS A 139 21.48 -11.41 4.75
CA LYS A 139 20.66 -12.55 5.24
C LYS A 139 19.48 -12.13 6.10
N ILE A 140 19.46 -10.90 6.61
CA ILE A 140 18.34 -10.35 7.37
C ILE A 140 17.07 -10.15 6.50
N ILE A 141 17.22 -9.99 5.19
CA ILE A 141 16.10 -9.80 4.27
C ILE A 141 15.65 -11.16 3.73
N TYR A 142 14.55 -11.71 4.26
CA TYR A 142 13.99 -12.99 3.82
C TYR A 142 13.17 -12.90 2.52
N TYR A 143 12.38 -11.82 2.38
CA TYR A 143 11.50 -11.62 1.22
C TYR A 143 12.16 -10.79 0.12
N ARG A 144 13.29 -11.29 -0.38
CA ARG A 144 14.20 -10.58 -1.30
C ARG A 144 13.59 -10.22 -2.65
N SER A 145 12.58 -10.97 -3.10
CA SER A 145 11.90 -10.74 -4.39
C SER A 145 10.80 -9.68 -4.33
N TYR A 146 10.50 -9.14 -3.14
CA TYR A 146 9.45 -8.13 -3.00
C TYR A 146 9.88 -6.82 -3.64
N PRO A 147 9.03 -6.26 -4.53
CA PRO A 147 9.32 -5.01 -5.20
C PRO A 147 9.43 -3.85 -4.21
N PRO A 148 10.41 -2.94 -4.38
CA PRO A 148 10.82 -2.02 -3.32
C PRO A 148 10.17 -0.64 -3.33
N ALA A 149 9.32 -0.29 -4.32
CA ALA A 149 8.97 1.11 -4.54
C ALA A 149 8.27 1.80 -3.37
N VAL A 150 7.33 1.11 -2.70
CA VAL A 150 6.64 1.69 -1.53
C VAL A 150 7.60 1.82 -0.36
N SER A 151 8.41 0.78 -0.09
CA SER A 151 9.42 0.83 0.98
C SER A 151 10.48 1.91 0.74
N LEU A 152 10.87 2.16 -0.51
CA LEU A 152 11.77 3.26 -0.88
C LEU A 152 11.14 4.63 -0.63
N TYR A 153 9.85 4.81 -0.96
CA TYR A 153 9.15 6.04 -0.64
C TYR A 153 9.00 6.25 0.87
N ILE A 154 8.66 5.19 1.61
CA ILE A 154 8.59 5.24 3.08
C ILE A 154 9.98 5.60 3.65
N ASN A 155 11.05 4.99 3.14
CA ASN A 155 12.42 5.35 3.52
C ASN A 155 12.73 6.82 3.25
N TYR A 156 12.28 7.36 2.10
CA TYR A 156 12.42 8.79 1.78
C TYR A 156 11.71 9.66 2.83
N VAL A 157 10.49 9.32 3.23
CA VAL A 157 9.76 10.04 4.30
C VAL A 157 10.53 9.96 5.62
N VAL A 158 10.94 8.77 6.03
CA VAL A 158 11.63 8.53 7.31
C VAL A 158 12.98 9.23 7.39
N ASN A 159 13.72 9.34 6.28
CA ASN A 159 14.99 10.07 6.26
C ASN A 159 14.84 11.56 6.60
N PHE A 160 13.71 12.19 6.28
CA PHE A 160 13.49 13.61 6.56
C PHE A 160 12.63 13.87 7.80
N LEU A 161 11.77 12.94 8.20
CA LEU A 161 10.96 13.08 9.41
C LEU A 161 11.69 12.57 10.67
N GLY A 162 12.70 11.73 10.51
CA GLY A 162 13.36 10.95 11.54
C GLY A 162 12.85 9.51 11.59
N TYR A 163 13.72 8.57 11.97
CA TYR A 163 13.38 7.16 12.05
C TYR A 163 12.40 6.89 13.19
N SER A 164 11.20 6.41 12.85
CA SER A 164 10.24 5.83 13.80
C SER A 164 9.23 4.96 13.05
N GLU A 165 8.62 4.01 13.74
CA GLU A 165 7.56 3.16 13.19
C GLU A 165 6.34 3.99 12.76
N GLY A 166 5.96 4.98 13.56
CA GLY A 166 4.88 5.90 13.23
C GLY A 166 5.16 6.71 11.95
N HIS A 167 6.40 7.14 11.71
CA HIS A 167 6.76 7.83 10.47
C HIS A 167 6.76 6.88 9.26
N MET A 168 7.05 5.60 9.44
CA MET A 168 6.87 4.60 8.37
C MET A 168 5.39 4.49 7.99
N ILE A 169 4.50 4.39 8.99
CA ILE A 169 3.05 4.32 8.79
C ILE A 169 2.54 5.58 8.09
N ILE A 170 2.99 6.77 8.52
CA ILE A 170 2.64 8.04 7.86
C ILE A 170 3.08 8.04 6.39
N GLY A 171 4.27 7.52 6.08
CA GLY A 171 4.76 7.40 4.70
C GLY A 171 3.85 6.53 3.82
N ASN A 172 3.43 5.36 4.31
CA ASN A 172 2.48 4.50 3.62
C ASN A 172 1.10 5.16 3.47
N PHE A 173 0.62 5.80 4.54
CA PHE A 173 -0.65 6.51 4.55
C PHE A 173 -0.69 7.65 3.52
N MET A 174 0.40 8.41 3.35
CA MET A 174 0.48 9.47 2.33
C MET A 174 0.25 8.92 0.91
N VAL A 175 0.81 7.76 0.58
CA VAL A 175 0.62 7.12 -0.73
C VAL A 175 -0.85 6.71 -0.92
N ASN A 176 -1.44 6.05 0.09
CA ASN A 176 -2.83 5.61 0.05
C ASN A 176 -3.80 6.79 -0.08
N LEU A 177 -3.62 7.83 0.76
CA LEU A 177 -4.49 9.01 0.76
C LEU A 177 -4.42 9.77 -0.57
N ALA A 178 -3.23 9.90 -1.17
CA ALA A 178 -3.05 10.53 -2.47
C ALA A 178 -3.72 9.72 -3.60
N ALA A 179 -3.69 8.38 -3.55
CA ALA A 179 -4.38 7.52 -4.50
C ALA A 179 -5.90 7.65 -4.39
N LEU A 180 -6.46 7.68 -3.17
CA LEU A 180 -7.89 7.90 -2.93
C LEU A 180 -8.34 9.30 -3.36
N TYR A 181 -7.50 10.31 -3.14
CA TYR A 181 -7.77 11.68 -3.58
C TYR A 181 -7.90 11.79 -5.10
N ALA A 182 -7.18 10.97 -5.85
CA ALA A 182 -7.26 10.95 -7.31
C ALA A 182 -8.61 10.47 -7.87
N PHE A 183 -9.45 9.79 -7.07
CA PHE A 183 -10.80 9.37 -7.50
C PHE A 183 -11.69 10.53 -7.90
N PHE A 184 -11.44 11.72 -7.37
CA PHE A 184 -12.18 12.94 -7.69
C PHE A 184 -11.82 13.56 -9.04
N THR A 185 -10.77 13.07 -9.72
CA THR A 185 -10.26 13.63 -10.99
C THR A 185 -11.32 13.80 -12.09
N PRO A 186 -12.23 12.82 -12.36
CA PRO A 186 -13.19 12.94 -13.45
C PRO A 186 -14.42 13.79 -13.13
N PHE A 187 -14.53 14.34 -11.90
CA PHE A 187 -15.75 14.97 -11.39
C PHE A 187 -15.59 16.47 -11.18
N ASN A 188 -16.68 17.22 -11.40
CA ASN A 188 -16.76 18.63 -11.07
C ASN A 188 -17.41 18.84 -9.70
N VAL A 189 -16.68 18.48 -8.63
CA VAL A 189 -17.19 18.51 -7.25
C VAL A 189 -17.47 19.93 -6.73
N LYS A 190 -16.95 20.98 -7.38
CA LYS A 190 -17.27 22.37 -7.02
C LYS A 190 -18.68 22.74 -7.46
N LYS A 191 -19.07 22.33 -8.67
CA LYS A 191 -20.41 22.55 -9.22
C LYS A 191 -21.41 21.55 -8.65
N ASN A 192 -21.00 20.29 -8.48
CA ASN A 192 -21.87 19.17 -8.14
C ASN A 192 -21.43 18.50 -6.83
N LYS A 193 -21.88 19.05 -5.69
CA LYS A 193 -21.45 18.57 -4.36
C LYS A 193 -21.84 17.11 -4.10
N ILE A 194 -23.00 16.66 -4.58
CA ILE A 194 -23.50 15.29 -4.37
C ILE A 194 -22.51 14.25 -4.93
N THR A 195 -21.90 14.54 -6.07
CA THR A 195 -20.88 13.69 -6.69
C THR A 195 -19.69 13.47 -5.76
N GLY A 196 -19.24 14.56 -5.13
CA GLY A 196 -18.15 14.45 -4.14
C GLY A 196 -18.53 13.60 -2.94
N PHE A 197 -19.76 13.74 -2.42
CA PHE A 197 -20.25 12.91 -1.31
C PHE A 197 -20.40 11.44 -1.69
N LEU A 198 -20.82 11.13 -2.91
CA LEU A 198 -20.90 9.74 -3.40
C LEU A 198 -19.49 9.09 -3.52
N VAL A 199 -18.48 9.86 -3.93
CA VAL A 199 -17.09 9.35 -3.95
C VAL A 199 -16.56 9.15 -2.53
N LEU A 200 -16.86 10.05 -1.58
CA LEU A 200 -16.52 9.85 -0.16
C LEU A 200 -17.22 8.60 0.41
N PHE A 201 -18.48 8.38 0.06
CA PHE A 201 -19.22 7.18 0.45
C PHE A 201 -18.57 5.90 -0.11
N LEU A 202 -18.13 5.90 -1.37
CA LEU A 202 -17.38 4.77 -1.93
C LEU A 202 -16.10 4.49 -1.14
N ILE A 203 -15.35 5.53 -0.77
CA ILE A 203 -14.14 5.38 0.07
C ILE A 203 -14.51 4.81 1.45
N ALA A 204 -15.60 5.27 2.05
CA ALA A 204 -16.10 4.74 3.32
C ALA A 204 -16.46 3.24 3.22
N VAL A 205 -17.08 2.83 2.12
CA VAL A 205 -17.39 1.41 1.86
C VAL A 205 -16.10 0.58 1.81
N PHE A 206 -15.04 1.06 1.16
CA PHE A 206 -13.75 0.35 1.16
C PHE A 206 -13.18 0.18 2.56
N TYR A 207 -13.20 1.21 3.38
CA TYR A 207 -12.73 1.12 4.78
C TYR A 207 -13.55 0.14 5.62
N LEU A 208 -14.89 0.13 5.45
CA LEU A 208 -15.76 -0.75 6.22
C LEU A 208 -15.73 -2.21 5.78
N MET A 209 -15.32 -2.48 4.53
CA MET A 209 -15.22 -3.84 4.00
C MET A 209 -13.91 -4.54 4.35
N ASP A 210 -12.89 -3.82 4.78
CA ASP A 210 -11.57 -4.39 5.01
C ASP A 210 -11.19 -4.42 6.49
N ASP A 211 -11.08 -5.63 7.03
CA ASP A 211 -10.63 -5.85 8.41
C ASP A 211 -9.12 -6.12 8.52
N HIS A 212 -8.40 -6.30 7.40
CA HIS A 212 -7.01 -6.74 7.39
C HIS A 212 -6.01 -5.64 7.02
N VAL A 213 -6.30 -4.85 5.98
CA VAL A 213 -5.37 -3.83 5.46
C VAL A 213 -5.80 -2.45 5.96
N LYS A 214 -5.41 -2.12 7.18
CA LYS A 214 -5.77 -0.87 7.84
C LYS A 214 -4.84 0.28 7.44
N MET A 215 -5.33 1.53 7.59
CA MET A 215 -4.55 2.73 7.27
C MET A 215 -3.33 2.92 8.19
N TYR A 216 -3.32 2.27 9.35
CA TYR A 216 -2.24 2.33 10.34
C TYR A 216 -1.25 1.16 10.25
N ASN A 217 -1.10 0.53 9.08
CA ASN A 217 -0.10 -0.51 8.83
C ASN A 217 0.67 -0.27 7.52
N LEU A 218 1.62 -1.16 7.20
CA LEU A 218 2.44 -1.04 5.98
C LEU A 218 1.99 -1.98 4.85
N LEU A 219 0.85 -2.64 5.00
CA LEU A 219 0.30 -3.53 3.97
C LEU A 219 -0.09 -2.73 2.72
N VAL A 220 0.13 -3.32 1.56
CA VAL A 220 -0.02 -2.62 0.27
C VAL A 220 -1.10 -3.21 -0.63
N ASP A 221 -1.88 -4.16 -0.13
CA ASP A 221 -2.88 -4.86 -0.95
C ASP A 221 -3.96 -3.90 -1.46
N ASN A 222 -4.55 -3.09 -0.60
CA ASN A 222 -5.53 -2.08 -1.00
C ASN A 222 -4.93 -0.98 -1.87
N LEU A 223 -3.66 -0.65 -1.65
CA LEU A 223 -2.96 0.35 -2.45
C LEU A 223 -2.94 -0.05 -3.94
N LEU A 224 -2.83 -1.35 -4.25
CA LEU A 224 -2.93 -1.83 -5.64
C LEU A 224 -4.27 -1.45 -6.28
N ALA A 225 -5.37 -1.63 -5.54
CA ALA A 225 -6.70 -1.24 -6.00
C ALA A 225 -6.83 0.28 -6.14
N TYR A 226 -6.38 1.04 -5.14
CA TYR A 226 -6.49 2.50 -5.15
C TYR A 226 -5.67 3.13 -6.28
N LEU A 227 -4.45 2.67 -6.53
CA LEU A 227 -3.62 3.12 -7.65
C LEU A 227 -4.24 2.79 -9.01
N THR A 228 -4.84 1.61 -9.14
CA THR A 228 -5.51 1.19 -10.36
C THR A 228 -6.72 2.09 -10.65
N LEU A 229 -7.55 2.35 -9.64
CA LEU A 229 -8.71 3.24 -9.77
C LEU A 229 -8.30 4.70 -10.00
N ALA A 230 -7.24 5.18 -9.35
CA ALA A 230 -6.64 6.49 -9.62
C ALA A 230 -6.19 6.61 -11.09
N GLY A 231 -5.55 5.56 -11.59
CA GLY A 231 -5.16 5.46 -13.01
C GLY A 231 -6.36 5.47 -13.95
N PHE A 232 -7.41 4.71 -13.66
CA PHE A 232 -8.65 4.71 -14.46
C PHE A 232 -9.34 6.07 -14.44
N ALA A 233 -9.47 6.71 -13.28
CA ALA A 233 -10.02 8.04 -13.14
C ALA A 233 -9.24 9.08 -13.97
N GLY A 234 -7.91 9.04 -13.87
CA GLY A 234 -7.02 9.91 -14.63
C GLY A 234 -7.08 9.66 -16.14
N LEU A 235 -6.96 8.40 -16.59
CA LEU A 235 -7.04 8.04 -18.01
C LEU A 235 -8.41 8.37 -18.61
N TYR A 236 -9.50 8.17 -17.88
CA TYR A 236 -10.83 8.57 -18.34
C TYR A 236 -10.93 10.09 -18.51
N HIS A 237 -10.43 10.85 -17.54
CA HIS A 237 -10.48 12.33 -17.58
C HIS A 237 -9.64 12.88 -18.74
N TYR A 238 -8.43 12.36 -18.95
CA TYR A 238 -7.48 12.81 -19.97
C TYR A 238 -7.46 11.95 -21.22
N ARG A 239 -8.50 11.16 -21.51
CA ARG A 239 -8.57 10.20 -22.63
C ARG A 239 -8.28 10.81 -24.00
N GLU A 240 -8.50 12.11 -24.19
CA GLU A 240 -8.24 12.85 -25.44
C GLU A 240 -6.88 13.58 -25.41
N ASN A 241 -6.24 13.65 -24.23
CA ASN A 241 -4.93 14.28 -24.06
C ASN A 241 -3.83 13.21 -23.95
N ARG A 242 -3.24 12.85 -25.09
CA ARG A 242 -2.21 11.81 -25.16
C ARG A 242 -1.03 12.05 -24.24
N LYS A 243 -0.55 13.33 -24.10
CA LYS A 243 0.62 13.63 -23.24
C LYS A 243 0.37 13.28 -21.79
N ILE A 244 -0.77 13.71 -21.27
CA ILE A 244 -1.11 13.45 -19.86
C ILE A 244 -1.48 11.97 -19.66
N SER A 245 -2.22 11.35 -20.58
CA SER A 245 -2.52 9.91 -20.51
C SER A 245 -1.26 9.06 -20.54
N SER A 246 -0.27 9.41 -21.37
CA SER A 246 1.04 8.74 -21.37
C SER A 246 1.78 8.92 -20.04
N LEU A 247 1.78 10.12 -19.49
CA LEU A 247 2.39 10.38 -18.17
C LEU A 247 1.74 9.52 -17.06
N ILE A 248 0.41 9.44 -17.07
CA ILE A 248 -0.36 8.65 -16.09
C ILE A 248 0.05 7.18 -16.18
N VAL A 249 0.05 6.60 -17.38
CA VAL A 249 0.36 5.16 -17.52
C VAL A 249 1.81 4.87 -17.17
N ILE A 250 2.77 5.70 -17.62
CA ILE A 250 4.20 5.51 -17.31
C ILE A 250 4.41 5.52 -15.81
N ILE A 251 3.85 6.50 -15.10
CA ILE A 251 4.10 6.66 -13.68
C ILE A 251 3.29 5.64 -12.86
N LEU A 252 1.96 5.57 -13.03
CA LEU A 252 1.14 4.74 -12.14
C LEU A 252 1.27 3.25 -12.43
N ALA A 253 1.31 2.83 -13.71
CA ALA A 253 1.49 1.42 -14.01
C ALA A 253 2.94 0.96 -13.77
N GLY A 254 3.93 1.84 -13.99
CA GLY A 254 5.32 1.58 -13.60
C GLY A 254 5.47 1.41 -12.10
N PHE A 255 4.81 2.26 -11.31
CA PHE A 255 4.80 2.16 -9.85
C PHE A 255 4.06 0.90 -9.37
N LEU A 256 2.86 0.58 -9.93
CA LEU A 256 2.10 -0.64 -9.64
C LEU A 256 2.95 -1.91 -9.78
N GLY A 257 3.76 -2.01 -10.85
CA GLY A 257 4.67 -3.14 -11.05
C GLY A 257 5.75 -3.28 -9.98
N LEU A 258 6.02 -2.21 -9.22
CA LEU A 258 7.00 -2.17 -8.13
C LEU A 258 6.40 -2.07 -6.72
N VAL A 259 5.07 -2.14 -6.56
CA VAL A 259 4.40 -2.18 -5.24
C VAL A 259 4.47 -3.58 -4.63
N LYS A 260 4.05 -4.59 -5.39
CA LYS A 260 3.99 -6.00 -4.97
C LYS A 260 4.04 -6.89 -6.21
N GLY A 261 4.41 -8.16 -6.06
CA GLY A 261 4.47 -9.09 -7.18
C GLY A 261 3.17 -9.18 -8.00
N SER A 262 2.02 -9.17 -7.34
CA SER A 262 0.69 -9.14 -7.98
C SER A 262 0.35 -7.80 -8.67
N GLY A 263 1.09 -6.74 -8.38
CA GLY A 263 0.89 -5.41 -8.98
C GLY A 263 1.04 -5.39 -10.50
N ILE A 264 1.77 -6.34 -11.06
CA ILE A 264 1.90 -6.47 -12.52
C ILE A 264 0.56 -6.73 -13.22
N PHE A 265 -0.35 -7.49 -12.58
CA PHE A 265 -1.71 -7.70 -13.12
C PHE A 265 -2.43 -6.37 -13.31
N PHE A 266 -2.40 -5.52 -12.31
CA PHE A 266 -3.05 -4.20 -12.33
C PHE A 266 -2.34 -3.21 -13.25
N ALA A 267 -1.01 -3.29 -13.35
CA ALA A 267 -0.25 -2.51 -14.32
C ALA A 267 -0.63 -2.84 -15.77
N VAL A 268 -0.74 -4.13 -16.10
CA VAL A 268 -1.20 -4.60 -17.42
C VAL A 268 -2.63 -4.14 -17.71
N LEU A 269 -3.52 -4.19 -16.71
CA LEU A 269 -4.89 -3.71 -16.85
C LEU A 269 -4.93 -2.19 -17.15
N LEU A 270 -4.11 -1.41 -16.46
CA LEU A 270 -4.01 0.04 -16.71
C LEU A 270 -3.43 0.34 -18.11
N ILE A 271 -2.43 -0.43 -18.56
CA ILE A 271 -1.89 -0.34 -19.91
C ILE A 271 -2.97 -0.67 -20.95
N ALA A 272 -3.78 -1.70 -20.73
CA ALA A 272 -4.87 -2.08 -21.62
C ALA A 272 -5.89 -0.95 -21.78
N VAL A 273 -6.28 -0.30 -20.69
CA VAL A 273 -7.18 0.88 -20.71
C VAL A 273 -6.54 2.06 -21.46
N TYR A 274 -5.25 2.32 -21.24
CA TYR A 274 -4.50 3.33 -21.99
C TYR A 274 -4.49 3.03 -23.49
N CYS A 275 -4.18 1.79 -23.89
CA CYS A 275 -4.17 1.37 -25.29
C CYS A 275 -5.56 1.49 -25.94
N TYR A 276 -6.62 1.14 -25.19
CA TYR A 276 -8.00 1.33 -25.65
C TYR A 276 -8.30 2.81 -25.94
N TYR A 277 -7.97 3.73 -25.05
CA TYR A 277 -8.20 5.15 -25.27
C TYR A 277 -7.32 5.71 -26.37
N LEU A 278 -6.08 5.25 -26.48
CA LEU A 278 -5.17 5.61 -27.56
C LEU A 278 -5.72 5.18 -28.94
N ALA A 279 -6.25 3.96 -29.03
CA ALA A 279 -6.87 3.48 -30.26
C ALA A 279 -8.13 4.25 -30.66
N LYS A 280 -8.92 4.66 -29.65
CA LYS A 280 -10.22 5.32 -29.86
C LYS A 280 -10.13 6.81 -30.16
N TYR A 281 -9.19 7.53 -29.52
CA TYR A 281 -9.14 9.00 -29.56
C TYR A 281 -7.91 9.55 -30.29
N ASP A 282 -6.88 8.74 -30.56
CA ASP A 282 -5.70 9.21 -31.32
C ASP A 282 -6.06 9.33 -32.81
N LYS A 283 -6.18 10.58 -33.26
CA LYS A 283 -6.51 10.93 -34.65
C LYS A 283 -5.36 10.66 -35.64
N ALA A 284 -4.15 10.43 -35.17
CA ALA A 284 -3.01 10.10 -36.01
C ALA A 284 -3.16 8.68 -36.57
N LYS A 285 -3.59 8.56 -37.83
CA LYS A 285 -3.81 7.30 -38.57
C LYS A 285 -2.53 6.51 -38.88
N VAL A 286 -1.42 6.76 -38.18
CA VAL A 286 -0.18 5.99 -38.38
C VAL A 286 -0.34 4.63 -37.68
N PRO A 287 -0.45 3.52 -38.44
CA PRO A 287 -0.88 2.23 -37.88
C PRO A 287 0.11 1.64 -36.86
N PHE A 288 1.41 1.83 -37.03
CA PHE A 288 2.43 1.34 -36.12
C PHE A 288 3.61 2.32 -36.06
N SER A 289 3.67 3.11 -35.00
CA SER A 289 4.82 3.98 -34.73
C SER A 289 5.39 3.63 -33.35
N LEU A 290 6.69 3.35 -33.27
CA LEU A 290 7.40 3.11 -32.01
C LEU A 290 7.13 4.25 -31.02
N LYS A 291 7.06 5.51 -31.49
CA LYS A 291 6.71 6.68 -30.68
C LYS A 291 5.31 6.59 -30.04
N LYS A 292 4.38 5.83 -30.63
CA LYS A 292 3.02 5.65 -30.12
C LYS A 292 3.01 4.70 -28.92
N TYR A 293 3.82 3.64 -28.97
CA TYR A 293 3.87 2.60 -27.94
C TYR A 293 5.05 2.76 -26.95
N LEU A 294 5.92 3.75 -27.15
CA LEU A 294 7.00 4.06 -26.22
C LEU A 294 6.52 4.21 -24.76
N PRO A 295 5.38 4.86 -24.47
CA PRO A 295 4.86 4.90 -23.09
C PRO A 295 4.65 3.51 -22.48
N VAL A 296 4.17 2.53 -23.25
CA VAL A 296 3.97 1.15 -22.75
C VAL A 296 5.31 0.49 -22.41
N LEU A 297 6.32 0.65 -23.25
CA LEU A 297 7.67 0.12 -22.99
C LEU A 297 8.28 0.76 -21.74
N LEU A 298 8.17 2.08 -21.60
CA LEU A 298 8.66 2.81 -20.43
C LEU A 298 7.93 2.38 -19.13
N THR A 299 6.66 2.02 -19.22
CA THR A 299 5.87 1.50 -18.08
C THR A 299 6.40 0.16 -17.56
N LEU A 300 6.80 -0.73 -18.46
CA LEU A 300 7.29 -2.07 -18.08
C LEU A 300 8.75 -2.07 -17.63
N LEU A 301 9.51 -1.03 -17.99
CA LEU A 301 10.94 -0.93 -17.70
C LEU A 301 11.26 -1.07 -16.19
N PRO A 302 10.62 -0.36 -15.25
CA PRO A 302 10.93 -0.50 -13.82
C PRO A 302 10.76 -1.93 -13.33
N PHE A 303 9.68 -2.61 -13.72
CA PHE A 303 9.43 -4.01 -13.36
C PHE A 303 10.48 -4.94 -13.95
N ALA A 304 10.85 -4.77 -15.23
CA ALA A 304 11.88 -5.57 -15.89
C ALA A 304 13.25 -5.38 -15.21
N MET A 305 13.61 -4.14 -14.86
CA MET A 305 14.85 -3.82 -14.14
C MET A 305 14.88 -4.45 -12.75
N TRP A 306 13.75 -4.44 -12.01
CA TRP A 306 13.66 -5.12 -10.73
C TRP A 306 13.84 -6.64 -10.88
N LYS A 307 13.17 -7.27 -11.84
CA LYS A 307 13.33 -8.71 -12.10
C LYS A 307 14.75 -9.08 -12.49
N LEU A 308 15.39 -8.24 -13.30
CA LEU A 308 16.80 -8.40 -13.66
C LEU A 308 17.69 -8.28 -12.42
N TYR A 309 17.47 -7.26 -11.58
CA TYR A 309 18.21 -7.08 -10.32
C TYR A 309 18.08 -8.30 -9.42
N VAL A 310 16.87 -8.79 -9.21
CA VAL A 310 16.61 -9.99 -8.39
C VAL A 310 17.38 -11.21 -8.95
N ARG A 311 17.35 -11.40 -10.27
CA ARG A 311 18.06 -12.51 -10.91
C ARG A 311 19.59 -12.42 -10.79
N LEU A 312 20.14 -11.21 -10.82
CA LEU A 312 21.60 -11.00 -10.75
C LEU A 312 22.14 -11.01 -9.31
N MET A 313 21.36 -10.54 -8.36
CA MET A 313 21.83 -10.25 -7.00
C MET A 313 21.42 -11.30 -5.97
N TYR A 314 20.53 -12.25 -6.31
CA TYR A 314 20.04 -13.24 -5.37
C TYR A 314 20.08 -14.66 -5.93
N ASP A 315 20.32 -15.61 -5.03
CA ASP A 315 20.05 -17.03 -5.29
C ASP A 315 18.54 -17.27 -5.23
N THR A 316 17.92 -17.39 -6.40
CA THR A 316 16.45 -17.55 -6.52
C THR A 316 15.96 -18.95 -6.15
N SER A 317 16.85 -19.92 -5.98
CA SER A 317 16.49 -21.30 -5.60
C SER A 317 15.93 -21.39 -4.17
N GLN A 318 16.29 -20.44 -3.30
CA GLN A 318 15.92 -20.39 -1.88
C GLN A 318 14.67 -19.54 -1.60
N PHE A 319 13.97 -19.06 -2.61
CA PHE A 319 12.80 -18.22 -2.39
C PHE A 319 11.60 -19.04 -1.88
N ARG A 320 11.03 -18.62 -0.74
CA ARG A 320 9.87 -19.28 -0.11
C ARG A 320 8.64 -19.33 -1.03
N HIS A 321 8.45 -18.32 -1.87
CA HIS A 321 7.33 -18.19 -2.82
C HIS A 321 7.79 -18.36 -4.27
N SER A 322 8.62 -19.38 -4.53
CA SER A 322 8.98 -19.76 -5.90
C SER A 322 7.83 -20.51 -6.57
N VAL A 323 7.62 -20.23 -7.86
CA VAL A 323 6.56 -20.89 -8.63
C VAL A 323 6.99 -22.32 -8.94
N HIS A 324 6.36 -23.30 -8.28
CA HIS A 324 6.56 -24.72 -8.53
C HIS A 324 5.21 -25.44 -8.66
N PHE A 325 5.09 -26.32 -9.64
CA PHE A 325 3.93 -27.18 -9.77
C PHE A 325 4.32 -28.63 -9.51
N ASP A 326 3.94 -29.14 -8.35
CA ASP A 326 4.18 -30.53 -7.96
C ASP A 326 2.96 -31.40 -8.30
N TRP A 327 3.12 -32.28 -9.25
CA TRP A 327 2.08 -33.23 -9.69
C TRP A 327 1.79 -34.35 -8.67
N SER A 328 2.72 -34.65 -7.77
CA SER A 328 2.54 -35.69 -6.76
C SER A 328 1.43 -35.39 -5.75
N GLN A 329 1.10 -34.11 -5.56
CA GLN A 329 0.11 -33.63 -4.57
C GLN A 329 -1.24 -33.23 -5.20
N LEU A 330 -1.60 -33.83 -6.34
CA LEU A 330 -2.79 -33.45 -7.10
C LEU A 330 -4.09 -33.54 -6.29
N HIS A 331 -4.22 -34.52 -5.38
CA HIS A 331 -5.39 -34.65 -4.52
C HIS A 331 -5.54 -33.49 -3.51
N LEU A 332 -4.43 -32.94 -2.99
CA LEU A 332 -4.44 -31.76 -2.12
C LEU A 332 -4.79 -30.51 -2.92
N LYS A 333 -4.27 -30.38 -4.14
CA LYS A 333 -4.59 -29.28 -5.05
C LYS A 333 -6.07 -29.26 -5.43
N ALA A 334 -6.67 -30.44 -5.66
CA ALA A 334 -8.12 -30.53 -5.88
C ALA A 334 -8.93 -30.05 -4.67
N LYS A 335 -8.50 -30.35 -3.43
CA LYS A 335 -9.12 -29.84 -2.21
C LYS A 335 -8.98 -28.31 -2.11
N ILE A 336 -7.80 -27.74 -2.46
CA ILE A 336 -7.58 -26.30 -2.47
C ILE A 336 -8.54 -25.62 -3.46
N VAL A 337 -8.69 -26.16 -4.68
CA VAL A 337 -9.63 -25.62 -5.69
C VAL A 337 -11.06 -25.65 -5.17
N ALA A 338 -11.51 -26.80 -4.63
CA ALA A 338 -12.86 -26.93 -4.08
C ALA A 338 -13.11 -25.93 -2.94
N LYS A 339 -12.16 -25.81 -2.00
CA LYS A 339 -12.26 -24.87 -0.89
C LYS A 339 -12.24 -23.42 -1.38
N PHE A 340 -11.40 -23.07 -2.37
CA PHE A 340 -11.35 -21.74 -2.96
C PHE A 340 -12.69 -21.33 -3.58
N ILE A 341 -13.33 -22.25 -4.34
CA ILE A 341 -14.66 -21.99 -4.92
C ILE A 341 -15.71 -21.81 -3.82
N LEU A 342 -15.73 -22.69 -2.81
CA LEU A 342 -16.66 -22.58 -1.68
C LEU A 342 -16.48 -21.26 -0.91
N GLN A 343 -15.24 -20.89 -0.60
CA GLN A 343 -14.93 -19.64 0.10
C GLN A 343 -15.30 -18.40 -0.72
N SER A 344 -15.16 -18.48 -2.07
CA SER A 344 -15.58 -17.38 -2.97
C SER A 344 -17.09 -17.19 -3.03
N LEU A 345 -17.87 -18.15 -2.58
CA LEU A 345 -19.34 -18.12 -2.52
C LEU A 345 -19.86 -17.96 -1.08
N ASP A 346 -18.99 -17.98 -0.11
CA ASP A 346 -19.35 -17.85 1.30
C ASP A 346 -19.89 -16.44 1.59
N PRO A 347 -21.16 -16.30 2.00
CA PRO A 347 -21.76 -15.00 2.28
C PRO A 347 -21.16 -14.26 3.48
N TRP A 348 -20.33 -14.91 4.28
CA TRP A 348 -19.67 -14.28 5.42
C TRP A 348 -18.32 -13.64 5.05
N THR A 349 -17.86 -13.81 3.81
CA THR A 349 -16.61 -13.17 3.36
C THR A 349 -16.86 -11.77 2.81
N PRO A 350 -16.02 -10.77 3.18
CA PRO A 350 -16.14 -9.40 2.66
C PRO A 350 -16.05 -9.32 1.13
N SER A 351 -15.23 -10.16 0.51
CA SER A 351 -15.10 -10.20 -0.95
C SER A 351 -16.40 -10.64 -1.66
N THR A 352 -17.16 -11.57 -1.09
CA THR A 352 -18.47 -11.99 -1.63
C THR A 352 -19.49 -10.87 -1.54
N TRP A 353 -19.52 -10.11 -0.44
CA TRP A 353 -20.36 -8.90 -0.34
C TRP A 353 -20.00 -7.86 -1.38
N GLY A 354 -18.73 -7.65 -1.64
CA GLY A 354 -18.27 -6.74 -2.69
C GLY A 354 -18.72 -7.17 -4.08
N LEU A 355 -18.64 -8.48 -4.41
CA LEU A 355 -19.18 -9.02 -5.66
C LEU A 355 -20.71 -8.83 -5.77
N PHE A 356 -21.44 -9.05 -4.68
CA PHE A 356 -22.87 -8.80 -4.62
C PHE A 356 -23.20 -7.32 -4.89
N LEU A 357 -22.49 -6.38 -4.26
CA LEU A 357 -22.66 -4.94 -4.51
C LEU A 357 -22.37 -4.58 -5.97
N ILE A 358 -21.35 -5.15 -6.59
CA ILE A 358 -21.06 -4.96 -8.03
C ILE A 358 -22.28 -5.37 -8.87
N VAL A 359 -22.83 -6.57 -8.61
CA VAL A 359 -24.03 -7.07 -9.32
C VAL A 359 -25.21 -6.12 -9.14
N VAL A 360 -25.48 -5.69 -7.90
CA VAL A 360 -26.58 -4.75 -7.60
C VAL A 360 -26.41 -3.44 -8.37
N ILE A 361 -25.22 -2.84 -8.34
CA ILE A 361 -24.95 -1.58 -9.06
C ILE A 361 -25.13 -1.79 -10.57
N VAL A 362 -24.64 -2.88 -11.14
CA VAL A 362 -24.82 -3.21 -12.57
C VAL A 362 -26.31 -3.31 -12.91
N LEU A 363 -27.10 -4.05 -12.11
CA LEU A 363 -28.55 -4.20 -12.34
C LEU A 363 -29.27 -2.85 -12.26
N VAL A 364 -28.97 -2.03 -11.26
CA VAL A 364 -29.52 -0.68 -11.14
C VAL A 364 -29.16 0.18 -12.37
N MET A 365 -27.90 0.14 -12.82
CA MET A 365 -27.47 0.87 -14.00
C MET A 365 -28.18 0.41 -15.27
N LEU A 366 -28.39 -0.90 -15.46
CA LEU A 366 -29.14 -1.45 -16.59
C LEU A 366 -30.61 -1.02 -16.57
N LEU A 367 -31.26 -1.01 -15.40
CA LEU A 367 -32.65 -0.54 -15.24
C LEU A 367 -32.78 0.95 -15.52
N VAL A 368 -31.92 1.78 -14.95
CA VAL A 368 -31.95 3.24 -15.13
C VAL A 368 -31.65 3.66 -16.58
N THR A 369 -30.82 2.86 -17.28
CA THR A 369 -30.47 3.12 -18.70
C THR A 369 -31.38 2.39 -19.68
N ALA A 370 -32.40 1.67 -19.24
CA ALA A 370 -33.28 0.83 -20.10
C ALA A 370 -33.94 1.60 -21.27
N ARG A 371 -34.24 2.88 -21.07
CA ARG A 371 -34.84 3.76 -22.11
C ARG A 371 -33.83 4.23 -23.16
N ASP A 372 -32.53 4.25 -22.85
CA ASP A 372 -31.42 4.61 -23.75
C ASP A 372 -30.66 3.34 -24.17
N LYS A 373 -31.13 2.69 -25.23
CA LYS A 373 -30.57 1.42 -25.75
C LYS A 373 -29.07 1.50 -26.07
N LYS A 374 -28.59 2.66 -26.55
CA LYS A 374 -27.18 2.88 -26.89
C LYS A 374 -26.31 2.90 -25.61
N LEU A 375 -26.79 3.58 -24.58
CA LEU A 375 -26.12 3.64 -23.30
C LEU A 375 -26.20 2.30 -22.57
N GLN A 376 -27.38 1.66 -22.55
CA GLN A 376 -27.57 0.32 -21.99
C GLN A 376 -26.57 -0.68 -22.58
N LYS A 377 -26.41 -0.71 -23.92
CA LYS A 377 -25.41 -1.57 -24.58
C LYS A 377 -23.98 -1.28 -24.11
N LYS A 378 -23.61 -0.01 -23.90
CA LYS A 378 -22.29 0.35 -23.35
C LYS A 378 -22.09 -0.17 -21.93
N ILE A 379 -23.11 -0.04 -21.06
CA ILE A 379 -23.06 -0.56 -19.69
C ILE A 379 -22.96 -2.09 -19.71
N MET A 380 -23.75 -2.80 -20.54
CA MET A 380 -23.63 -4.25 -20.68
C MET A 380 -22.22 -4.68 -21.11
N THR A 381 -21.66 -4.02 -22.13
CA THR A 381 -20.29 -4.33 -22.60
C THR A 381 -19.26 -4.08 -21.50
N PHE A 382 -19.35 -2.93 -20.82
CA PHE A 382 -18.45 -2.60 -19.70
C PHE A 382 -18.56 -3.63 -18.56
N SER A 383 -19.79 -3.99 -18.17
CA SER A 383 -20.03 -5.01 -17.13
C SER A 383 -19.50 -6.38 -17.52
N GLY A 384 -19.67 -6.79 -18.78
CA GLY A 384 -19.12 -8.04 -19.29
C GLY A 384 -17.58 -8.07 -19.20
N ILE A 385 -16.92 -6.99 -19.60
CA ILE A 385 -15.45 -6.85 -19.46
C ILE A 385 -15.04 -6.86 -17.97
N LEU A 386 -15.78 -6.16 -17.12
CA LEU A 386 -15.53 -6.11 -15.68
C LEU A 386 -15.58 -7.50 -15.05
N PHE A 387 -16.64 -8.27 -15.32
CA PHE A 387 -16.77 -9.64 -14.80
C PHE A 387 -15.70 -10.58 -15.38
N ALA A 388 -15.32 -10.42 -16.64
CA ALA A 388 -14.22 -11.20 -17.23
C ALA A 388 -12.88 -10.89 -16.54
N VAL A 389 -12.59 -9.62 -16.23
CA VAL A 389 -11.39 -9.21 -15.49
C VAL A 389 -11.40 -9.75 -14.06
N LEU A 390 -12.55 -9.68 -13.37
CA LEU A 390 -12.69 -10.25 -12.03
C LEU A 390 -12.48 -11.77 -12.03
N LEU A 391 -13.09 -12.47 -12.99
CA LEU A 391 -12.87 -13.92 -13.14
C LEU A 391 -11.39 -14.24 -13.37
N LEU A 392 -10.73 -13.51 -14.28
CA LEU A 392 -9.30 -13.70 -14.54
C LEU A 392 -8.46 -13.43 -13.29
N TYR A 393 -8.81 -12.44 -12.48
CA TYR A 393 -8.14 -12.14 -11.22
C TYR A 393 -8.32 -13.27 -10.20
N TYR A 394 -9.54 -13.80 -10.03
CA TYR A 394 -9.82 -14.95 -9.14
C TYR A 394 -9.06 -16.20 -9.60
N LEU A 395 -9.04 -16.48 -10.91
CA LEU A 395 -8.25 -17.58 -11.48
C LEU A 395 -6.75 -17.40 -11.22
N SER A 396 -6.24 -16.16 -11.34
CA SER A 396 -4.84 -15.85 -11.04
C SER A 396 -4.51 -16.03 -9.56
N THR A 397 -5.43 -15.64 -8.67
CA THR A 397 -5.28 -15.85 -7.22
C THR A 397 -5.33 -17.33 -6.87
N MET A 398 -6.23 -18.10 -7.46
CA MET A 398 -6.29 -19.56 -7.31
C MET A 398 -5.00 -20.20 -7.81
N ALA A 399 -4.49 -19.78 -8.97
CA ALA A 399 -3.21 -20.28 -9.50
C ALA A 399 -2.06 -20.01 -8.54
N MET A 400 -2.02 -18.86 -7.87
CA MET A 400 -1.02 -18.53 -6.84
C MET A 400 -1.06 -19.55 -5.68
N TYR A 401 -2.25 -19.91 -5.16
CA TYR A 401 -2.38 -20.95 -4.13
C TYR A 401 -1.90 -22.32 -4.61
N LEU A 402 -2.07 -22.64 -5.89
CA LEU A 402 -1.68 -23.92 -6.46
C LEU A 402 -0.19 -24.05 -6.80
N THR A 403 0.51 -22.91 -6.99
CA THR A 403 1.86 -22.94 -7.58
C THR A 403 2.94 -22.20 -6.80
N ALA A 404 2.57 -21.19 -6.01
CA ALA A 404 3.53 -20.29 -5.36
C ALA A 404 3.42 -20.26 -3.83
N MET A 405 2.28 -20.68 -3.27
CA MET A 405 2.05 -20.67 -1.83
C MET A 405 2.56 -21.97 -1.19
N PRO A 406 3.22 -21.93 -0.02
CA PRO A 406 3.52 -23.13 0.75
C PRO A 406 2.26 -23.95 1.01
N MET A 407 2.37 -25.29 0.97
CA MET A 407 1.20 -26.18 1.00
C MET A 407 0.38 -26.04 2.29
N ASP A 408 1.03 -25.83 3.43
CA ASP A 408 0.38 -25.61 4.74
C ASP A 408 -0.46 -24.31 4.79
N GLU A 409 -0.03 -23.28 4.08
CA GLU A 409 -0.75 -22.03 3.92
C GLU A 409 -1.86 -22.15 2.84
N ALA A 410 -1.55 -22.85 1.74
CA ALA A 410 -2.48 -23.02 0.61
C ALA A 410 -3.72 -23.84 1.00
N ILE A 411 -3.57 -24.93 1.76
CA ILE A 411 -4.70 -25.76 2.24
C ILE A 411 -5.65 -24.95 3.14
N LYS A 412 -5.10 -24.01 3.92
CA LYS A 412 -5.88 -23.12 4.78
C LYS A 412 -6.52 -21.96 4.03
N LEU A 413 -6.10 -21.69 2.79
CA LEU A 413 -6.37 -20.46 2.05
C LEU A 413 -5.96 -19.22 2.84
N ALA A 414 -4.73 -19.25 3.37
CA ALA A 414 -4.22 -18.16 4.21
C ALA A 414 -4.35 -16.81 3.49
N GLN A 415 -4.90 -15.80 4.18
CA GLN A 415 -5.10 -14.43 3.66
C GLN A 415 -6.06 -14.34 2.45
N PHE A 416 -7.00 -15.28 2.30
CA PHE A 416 -7.93 -15.33 1.17
C PHE A 416 -8.65 -14.00 0.94
N ASP A 417 -9.25 -13.43 2.00
CA ASP A 417 -10.03 -12.19 1.90
C ASP A 417 -9.15 -11.02 1.48
N ARG A 418 -7.95 -10.90 2.03
CA ARG A 418 -6.99 -9.85 1.67
C ARG A 418 -6.64 -9.85 0.18
N TYR A 419 -6.42 -11.04 -0.40
CA TYR A 419 -6.09 -11.13 -1.81
C TYR A 419 -7.31 -10.91 -2.70
N THR A 420 -8.45 -11.51 -2.38
CA THR A 420 -9.64 -11.39 -3.22
C THR A 420 -10.26 -9.99 -3.16
N LEU A 421 -10.26 -9.33 -2.00
CA LEU A 421 -10.75 -7.95 -1.84
C LEU A 421 -10.04 -6.94 -2.75
N THR A 422 -8.73 -7.11 -2.98
CA THR A 422 -7.98 -6.23 -3.90
C THR A 422 -8.63 -6.15 -5.29
N GLY A 423 -8.97 -7.29 -5.89
CA GLY A 423 -9.66 -7.35 -7.18
C GLY A 423 -11.10 -6.83 -7.11
N VAL A 424 -11.79 -7.18 -6.04
CA VAL A 424 -13.18 -6.73 -5.80
C VAL A 424 -13.24 -5.21 -5.65
N PHE A 425 -12.29 -4.58 -4.95
CA PHE A 425 -12.23 -3.11 -4.84
C PHE A 425 -12.00 -2.44 -6.20
N VAL A 426 -11.17 -3.01 -7.06
CA VAL A 426 -11.04 -2.50 -8.44
C VAL A 426 -12.36 -2.61 -9.19
N GLY A 427 -13.06 -3.74 -9.07
CA GLY A 427 -14.37 -3.96 -9.70
C GLY A 427 -15.43 -3.01 -9.18
N LEU A 428 -15.62 -2.98 -7.86
CA LEU A 428 -16.62 -2.14 -7.18
C LEU A 428 -16.34 -0.65 -7.42
N GLY A 429 -15.09 -0.23 -7.29
CA GLY A 429 -14.69 1.15 -7.57
C GLY A 429 -14.95 1.56 -9.02
N SER A 430 -14.61 0.69 -9.98
CA SER A 430 -14.80 0.98 -11.41
C SER A 430 -16.27 1.18 -11.75
N ILE A 431 -17.16 0.25 -11.35
CA ILE A 431 -18.60 0.40 -11.65
C ILE A 431 -19.22 1.56 -10.89
N SER A 432 -18.81 1.80 -9.64
CA SER A 432 -19.28 2.92 -8.83
C SER A 432 -18.89 4.27 -9.43
N LEU A 433 -17.64 4.46 -9.86
CA LEU A 433 -17.19 5.69 -10.51
C LEU A 433 -17.93 5.94 -11.83
N VAL A 434 -18.23 4.88 -12.61
CA VAL A 434 -19.06 4.97 -13.83
C VAL A 434 -20.49 5.38 -13.47
N ALA A 435 -21.10 4.77 -12.44
CA ALA A 435 -22.44 5.10 -11.98
C ALA A 435 -22.53 6.56 -11.48
N ILE A 436 -21.56 7.00 -10.68
CA ILE A 436 -21.48 8.37 -10.18
C ILE A 436 -21.33 9.37 -11.35
N LYS A 437 -20.50 9.04 -12.35
CA LYS A 437 -20.34 9.90 -13.54
C LYS A 437 -21.59 10.00 -14.38
N TYR A 438 -22.31 8.89 -14.54
CA TYR A 438 -23.63 8.89 -15.18
C TYR A 438 -24.62 9.77 -14.42
N PHE A 439 -24.69 9.63 -13.10
CA PHE A 439 -25.52 10.46 -12.24
C PHE A 439 -25.19 11.95 -12.38
N GLU A 440 -23.90 12.31 -12.35
CA GLU A 440 -23.44 13.69 -12.55
C GLU A 440 -23.96 14.28 -13.86
N SER A 441 -23.86 13.53 -14.98
CA SER A 441 -24.36 14.01 -16.28
C SER A 441 -25.86 14.27 -16.30
N ARG A 442 -26.66 13.46 -15.59
CA ARG A 442 -28.12 13.61 -15.52
C ARG A 442 -28.56 14.79 -14.64
N VAL A 443 -27.77 15.12 -13.61
CA VAL A 443 -28.05 16.28 -12.76
C VAL A 443 -27.68 17.59 -13.49
N GLU A 444 -26.63 17.57 -14.31
CA GLU A 444 -26.24 18.73 -15.13
C GLU A 444 -27.25 19.04 -16.23
N ASP A 445 -27.88 18.03 -16.84
CA ASP A 445 -28.91 18.19 -17.89
C ASP A 445 -30.23 18.74 -17.35
N LYS A 446 -30.52 18.50 -16.07
CA LYS A 446 -31.72 19.02 -15.41
C LYS A 446 -31.35 20.22 -14.59
N SER A 447 -31.74 21.42 -15.03
CA SER A 447 -31.68 22.65 -14.23
C SER A 447 -32.60 22.60 -12.99
N ASP A 448 -32.97 21.43 -12.54
CA ASP A 448 -33.97 21.16 -11.51
C ASP A 448 -33.36 21.30 -10.12
N HIS A 449 -33.58 22.47 -9.53
CA HIS A 449 -33.20 22.81 -8.15
C HIS A 449 -33.82 21.87 -7.08
N SER A 450 -34.71 20.97 -7.45
CA SER A 450 -35.41 20.07 -6.52
C SER A 450 -34.52 19.07 -5.81
N LEU A 451 -33.40 18.64 -6.42
CA LEU A 451 -32.40 17.77 -5.78
C LEU A 451 -31.51 18.52 -4.78
N TYR A 452 -31.37 19.85 -4.94
CA TYR A 452 -30.61 20.69 -4.01
C TYR A 452 -31.28 20.90 -2.66
N GLY A 453 -32.58 20.63 -2.53
CA GLY A 453 -33.36 20.82 -1.28
C GLY A 453 -33.11 19.76 -0.20
N LYS A 454 -32.40 18.65 -0.50
CA LYS A 454 -32.23 17.55 0.46
C LYS A 454 -30.90 17.60 1.22
N LYS A 455 -30.70 18.65 2.05
CA LYS A 455 -29.54 18.80 2.93
C LYS A 455 -29.26 17.53 3.77
N HIS A 456 -30.30 16.81 4.16
CA HIS A 456 -30.20 15.57 4.95
C HIS A 456 -29.42 14.44 4.24
N ILE A 457 -29.49 14.34 2.90
CA ILE A 457 -28.73 13.33 2.14
C ILE A 457 -27.24 13.63 2.22
N TYR A 458 -26.84 14.89 2.07
CA TYR A 458 -25.42 15.30 2.17
C TYR A 458 -24.87 15.05 3.56
N SER A 459 -25.65 15.40 4.60
CA SER A 459 -25.26 15.15 5.98
C SER A 459 -25.13 13.65 6.27
N GLY A 460 -26.02 12.81 5.72
CA GLY A 460 -25.94 11.36 5.86
C GLY A 460 -24.69 10.77 5.21
N LEU A 461 -24.41 11.12 3.95
CA LEU A 461 -23.23 10.60 3.22
C LEU A 461 -21.90 11.01 3.85
N ILE A 462 -21.77 12.27 4.27
CA ILE A 462 -20.56 12.73 4.96
C ILE A 462 -20.46 12.13 6.35
N GLY A 463 -21.60 11.93 7.02
CA GLY A 463 -21.65 11.25 8.30
C GLY A 463 -21.11 9.82 8.22
N ILE A 464 -21.49 9.05 7.20
CA ILE A 464 -20.98 7.69 6.97
C ILE A 464 -19.46 7.71 6.76
N TYR A 465 -18.92 8.68 5.99
CA TYR A 465 -17.48 8.80 5.81
C TYR A 465 -16.75 9.05 7.15
N PHE A 466 -17.23 9.98 7.97
CA PHE A 466 -16.61 10.23 9.26
C PHE A 466 -16.81 9.10 10.27
N ILE A 467 -17.95 8.37 10.20
CA ILE A 467 -18.16 7.18 11.02
C ILE A 467 -17.18 6.07 10.62
N SER A 468 -16.92 5.85 9.32
CA SER A 468 -15.92 4.87 8.89
C SER A 468 -14.51 5.23 9.36
N LEU A 469 -14.13 6.51 9.30
CA LEU A 469 -12.85 6.98 9.85
C LEU A 469 -12.77 6.81 11.38
N ALA A 470 -13.86 7.11 12.10
CA ALA A 470 -13.92 6.95 13.54
C ALA A 470 -13.83 5.47 13.95
N TYR A 471 -14.46 4.57 13.18
CA TYR A 471 -14.36 3.13 13.38
C TYR A 471 -12.90 2.67 13.27
N ASP A 472 -12.20 3.02 12.19
CA ASP A 472 -10.78 2.68 12.02
C ASP A 472 -9.87 3.29 13.11
N LEU A 473 -10.18 4.53 13.59
CA LEU A 473 -9.44 5.15 14.67
C LEU A 473 -9.65 4.41 16.00
N VAL A 474 -10.88 4.01 16.31
CA VAL A 474 -11.20 3.23 17.51
C VAL A 474 -10.51 1.87 17.47
N ASP A 475 -10.58 1.19 16.33
CA ASP A 475 -9.90 -0.07 16.09
C ASP A 475 -8.38 0.07 16.31
N ALA A 476 -7.77 1.10 15.75
CA ALA A 476 -6.35 1.39 15.93
C ALA A 476 -5.96 1.67 17.40
N VAL A 477 -6.84 2.34 18.18
CA VAL A 477 -6.63 2.55 19.63
C VAL A 477 -6.68 1.22 20.39
N ILE A 478 -7.65 0.37 20.07
CA ILE A 478 -7.81 -0.95 20.69
C ILE A 478 -6.60 -1.83 20.37
N GLU A 479 -6.21 -1.90 19.11
CA GLU A 479 -5.05 -2.68 18.66
C GLU A 479 -3.74 -2.17 19.28
N LYS A 480 -3.53 -0.85 19.35
CA LYS A 480 -2.37 -0.27 20.05
C LYS A 480 -2.35 -0.66 21.51
N ARG A 481 -3.49 -0.59 22.21
CA ARG A 481 -3.60 -0.98 23.62
C ARG A 481 -3.28 -2.46 23.84
N ASN A 482 -3.86 -3.34 23.01
CA ASN A 482 -3.61 -4.78 23.06
C ASN A 482 -2.13 -5.09 22.79
N PHE A 483 -1.54 -4.41 21.82
CA PHE A 483 -0.11 -4.55 21.48
C PHE A 483 0.78 -4.17 22.67
N ILE A 484 0.55 -3.04 23.30
CA ILE A 484 1.32 -2.55 24.44
C ILE A 484 1.20 -3.50 25.65
N SER A 485 0.02 -4.04 25.92
CA SER A 485 -0.21 -4.86 27.11
C SER A 485 0.36 -6.29 27.02
N GLU A 486 0.47 -6.86 25.81
CA GLU A 486 0.68 -8.31 25.66
C GLU A 486 1.78 -8.69 24.66
N SER A 487 2.33 -7.75 23.88
CA SER A 487 3.23 -8.09 22.80
C SER A 487 4.71 -8.11 23.19
N ILE A 488 5.45 -9.07 22.64
CA ILE A 488 6.91 -9.13 22.74
C ILE A 488 7.59 -7.99 21.96
N PRO A 489 7.14 -7.60 20.76
CA PRO A 489 7.68 -6.42 20.08
C PRO A 489 7.71 -5.16 20.93
N TYR A 490 6.71 -4.94 21.77
CA TYR A 490 6.69 -3.79 22.67
C TYR A 490 7.76 -3.86 23.75
N GLU A 491 8.09 -5.05 24.26
CA GLU A 491 9.19 -5.20 25.24
C GLU A 491 10.55 -4.83 24.61
N TYR A 492 10.80 -5.15 23.33
CA TYR A 492 11.97 -4.66 22.62
C TYR A 492 12.03 -3.11 22.56
N GLN A 493 10.90 -2.47 22.24
CA GLN A 493 10.82 -1.00 22.22
C GLN A 493 11.10 -0.39 23.61
N LYS A 494 10.50 -0.98 24.65
CA LYS A 494 10.67 -0.54 26.03
C LYS A 494 12.13 -0.63 26.51
N MET A 495 12.88 -1.63 26.08
CA MET A 495 14.30 -1.76 26.37
C MET A 495 15.19 -0.77 25.60
N GLY A 496 14.66 -0.05 24.62
CA GLY A 496 15.42 0.93 23.85
C GLY A 496 16.48 0.34 22.93
N ILE A 497 16.33 -0.94 22.50
CA ILE A 497 17.31 -1.67 21.67
C ILE A 497 17.02 -1.61 20.17
N ASP A 498 16.11 -0.74 19.73
CA ASP A 498 15.66 -0.64 18.34
C ASP A 498 16.77 -0.45 17.29
N ASN A 499 17.91 0.17 17.67
CA ASN A 499 19.04 0.41 16.78
C ASN A 499 20.27 -0.46 17.11
N HIS A 500 20.12 -1.49 17.93
CA HIS A 500 21.22 -2.34 18.33
C HIS A 500 21.65 -3.26 17.19
N LYS A 501 22.93 -3.24 16.82
CA LYS A 501 23.56 -4.17 15.86
C LYS A 501 24.39 -5.20 16.63
N LEU A 502 23.97 -6.45 16.56
CA LEU A 502 24.67 -7.57 17.19
C LEU A 502 25.59 -8.25 16.16
N ASN A 503 26.76 -7.73 15.93
CA ASN A 503 27.76 -8.22 14.97
C ASN A 503 27.92 -9.75 14.99
N ASN A 504 27.14 -10.46 14.14
CA ASN A 504 27.19 -11.92 13.94
C ASN A 504 26.90 -12.80 15.17
N LYS A 505 26.59 -12.27 16.35
CA LYS A 505 26.23 -13.06 17.52
C LYS A 505 24.86 -13.69 17.35
N LYS A 506 24.75 -14.96 17.74
CA LYS A 506 23.49 -15.68 17.83
C LYS A 506 22.83 -15.40 19.16
N VAL A 507 21.62 -14.86 19.14
CA VAL A 507 20.89 -14.45 20.35
C VAL A 507 19.67 -15.33 20.55
N LEU A 508 19.60 -15.97 21.72
CA LEU A 508 18.43 -16.66 22.20
C LEU A 508 17.57 -15.71 23.04
N VAL A 509 16.36 -15.44 22.61
CA VAL A 509 15.47 -14.51 23.30
C VAL A 509 14.52 -15.27 24.22
N LEU A 510 14.53 -14.90 25.48
CA LEU A 510 13.60 -15.38 26.51
C LEU A 510 12.53 -14.32 26.75
N ALA A 511 11.31 -14.59 26.29
CA ALA A 511 10.18 -13.71 26.44
C ALA A 511 8.86 -14.48 26.33
N SER A 512 7.87 -14.12 27.13
CA SER A 512 6.52 -14.70 27.08
C SER A 512 5.48 -13.65 26.72
N GLY A 513 4.66 -13.91 25.69
CA GLY A 513 3.60 -13.00 25.26
C GLY A 513 3.13 -13.25 23.82
N LYS A 514 2.18 -12.44 23.40
CA LYS A 514 1.68 -12.45 22.02
C LYS A 514 2.71 -11.88 21.05
N TRP A 515 2.54 -12.21 19.76
CA TRP A 515 3.44 -11.78 18.67
C TRP A 515 4.89 -12.28 18.84
N ASN A 516 5.04 -13.41 19.52
CA ASN A 516 6.31 -14.06 19.78
C ASN A 516 6.87 -14.68 18.48
N THR A 517 7.64 -13.90 17.72
CA THR A 517 8.22 -14.31 16.44
C THR A 517 9.69 -13.93 16.34
N ASP A 518 10.49 -14.78 15.71
CA ASP A 518 11.90 -14.48 15.39
C ASP A 518 12.01 -13.19 14.54
N ASN A 519 11.00 -12.90 13.70
CA ASN A 519 10.97 -11.72 12.85
C ASN A 519 10.93 -10.40 13.65
N ALA A 520 10.25 -10.38 14.79
CA ALA A 520 10.28 -9.19 15.67
C ALA A 520 11.70 -8.95 16.21
N GLY A 521 12.37 -10.00 16.67
CA GLY A 521 13.77 -9.92 17.07
C GLY A 521 14.67 -9.44 15.93
N ASN A 522 14.50 -9.98 14.74
CA ASN A 522 15.27 -9.56 13.57
C ASN A 522 15.05 -8.07 13.24
N LEU A 523 13.83 -7.56 13.35
CA LEU A 523 13.55 -6.15 13.15
C LEU A 523 14.23 -5.29 14.23
N TYR A 524 14.02 -5.60 15.51
CA TYR A 524 14.46 -4.74 16.61
C TYR A 524 15.96 -4.84 16.87
N LEU A 525 16.52 -6.04 16.87
CA LEU A 525 17.97 -6.26 17.07
C LEU A 525 18.78 -6.07 15.78
N TYR A 526 18.13 -5.96 14.65
CA TYR A 526 18.74 -5.80 13.32
C TYR A 526 19.80 -6.88 13.02
N THR A 527 19.44 -8.14 13.28
CA THR A 527 20.27 -9.33 13.00
C THR A 527 19.41 -10.51 12.54
N PRO A 528 19.88 -11.35 11.60
CA PRO A 528 19.17 -12.57 11.19
C PRO A 528 19.30 -13.72 12.21
N ASN A 529 20.13 -13.57 13.22
CA ASN A 529 20.54 -14.62 14.15
C ASN A 529 19.77 -14.57 15.48
N THR A 530 18.55 -14.03 15.48
CA THR A 530 17.69 -13.96 16.66
C THR A 530 16.67 -15.08 16.63
N HIS A 531 16.57 -15.86 17.71
CA HIS A 531 15.62 -16.94 17.85
C HIS A 531 14.95 -16.88 19.22
N LEU A 532 13.66 -17.22 19.24
CA LEU A 532 12.90 -17.29 20.47
C LEU A 532 13.04 -18.66 21.13
N TYR A 533 13.22 -18.63 22.45
CA TYR A 533 13.21 -19.85 23.25
C TYR A 533 11.82 -20.49 23.26
N LYS A 534 11.76 -21.81 23.00
CA LYS A 534 10.52 -22.59 22.89
C LYS A 534 10.47 -23.74 23.88
N GLY A 535 11.17 -23.63 25.01
CA GLY A 535 11.15 -24.61 26.08
C GLY A 535 12.06 -25.84 25.88
N ASN A 536 13.05 -25.79 24.99
CA ASN A 536 14.05 -26.84 24.86
C ASN A 536 15.42 -26.34 25.37
N PRO A 537 15.88 -26.76 26.57
CA PRO A 537 17.15 -26.29 27.14
C PRO A 537 18.39 -26.65 26.30
N ASP A 538 18.37 -27.76 25.56
CA ASP A 538 19.55 -28.21 24.79
C ASP A 538 19.93 -27.28 23.65
N VAL A 539 19.04 -26.38 23.23
CA VAL A 539 19.36 -25.42 22.15
C VAL A 539 20.30 -24.32 22.60
N VAL A 540 20.39 -23.99 23.90
CA VAL A 540 21.12 -22.84 24.43
C VAL A 540 22.61 -22.85 24.05
N LYS A 541 23.22 -24.05 23.96
CA LYS A 541 24.62 -24.24 23.55
C LYS A 541 24.94 -23.75 22.13
N ASN A 542 23.94 -23.54 21.30
CA ASN A 542 24.09 -23.05 19.92
C ASN A 542 24.10 -21.53 19.81
N TYR A 543 24.00 -20.81 20.94
CA TYR A 543 23.89 -19.36 20.99
C TYR A 543 25.08 -18.74 21.73
N ASP A 544 25.40 -17.49 21.36
CA ASP A 544 26.46 -16.72 22.00
C ASP A 544 25.92 -15.94 23.19
N GLN A 545 24.67 -15.44 23.07
CA GLN A 545 24.02 -14.62 24.08
C GLN A 545 22.58 -15.05 24.34
N ILE A 546 22.13 -14.79 25.55
CA ILE A 546 20.73 -14.79 25.96
C ILE A 546 20.27 -13.35 26.13
N LEU A 547 19.11 -13.01 25.57
CA LEU A 547 18.38 -11.80 25.85
C LEU A 547 17.17 -12.14 26.72
N VAL A 548 17.19 -11.71 27.98
CA VAL A 548 16.00 -11.72 28.84
C VAL A 548 15.23 -10.44 28.56
N LEU A 549 14.02 -10.56 28.01
CA LEU A 549 13.29 -9.41 27.48
C LEU A 549 12.30 -8.81 28.50
N ASP A 550 11.74 -9.66 29.39
CA ASP A 550 10.77 -9.23 30.39
C ASP A 550 10.93 -9.98 31.74
N ASN A 551 10.28 -9.45 32.79
CA ASN A 551 10.25 -10.05 34.13
C ASN A 551 9.02 -10.92 34.41
N LYS A 552 8.28 -11.35 33.37
CA LYS A 552 7.10 -12.17 33.57
C LYS A 552 7.45 -13.53 34.16
N GLU A 553 6.58 -14.09 34.99
CA GLU A 553 6.81 -15.35 35.68
C GLU A 553 7.20 -16.49 34.73
N ALA A 554 6.51 -16.60 33.59
CA ALA A 554 6.84 -17.61 32.59
C ALA A 554 8.24 -17.42 31.99
N THR A 555 8.67 -16.18 31.71
CA THR A 555 10.02 -15.88 31.22
C THR A 555 11.07 -16.21 32.30
N GLN A 556 10.84 -15.81 33.54
CA GLN A 556 11.75 -16.10 34.65
C GLN A 556 11.84 -17.59 34.98
N THR A 557 10.79 -18.37 34.73
CA THR A 557 10.85 -19.85 34.82
C THR A 557 11.85 -20.41 33.82
N TRP A 558 11.82 -19.96 32.56
CA TRP A 558 12.81 -20.35 31.55
C TRP A 558 14.24 -19.87 31.88
N VAL A 559 14.36 -18.65 32.40
CA VAL A 559 15.66 -18.12 32.86
C VAL A 559 16.25 -19.01 33.94
N LYS A 560 15.46 -19.38 34.96
CA LYS A 560 15.89 -20.24 36.06
C LYS A 560 16.23 -21.66 35.58
N GLU A 561 15.47 -22.20 34.62
CA GLU A 561 15.75 -23.50 34.02
C GLU A 561 17.14 -23.52 33.34
N LEU A 562 17.48 -22.46 32.59
CA LEU A 562 18.72 -22.39 31.81
C LEU A 562 19.92 -21.96 32.64
N THR A 563 19.72 -21.09 33.64
CA THR A 563 20.83 -20.42 34.36
C THR A 563 20.94 -20.80 35.83
N GLY A 564 19.90 -21.43 36.41
CA GLY A 564 19.82 -21.72 37.84
C GLY A 564 19.50 -20.52 38.72
N GLN A 565 19.35 -19.32 38.16
CA GLN A 565 19.11 -18.07 38.91
C GLN A 565 18.07 -17.19 38.19
N GLN A 566 17.62 -16.14 38.85
CA GLN A 566 16.79 -15.10 38.23
C GLN A 566 17.71 -14.03 37.63
N LEU A 567 17.39 -13.59 36.41
CA LEU A 567 18.12 -12.51 35.74
C LEU A 567 17.18 -11.36 35.41
N ALA A 568 17.63 -10.13 35.59
CA ALA A 568 16.90 -8.95 35.14
C ALA A 568 16.83 -8.88 33.60
N PRO A 569 15.92 -8.11 33.00
CA PRO A 569 15.97 -7.85 31.57
C PRO A 569 17.31 -7.29 31.13
N GLY A 570 17.91 -7.92 30.09
CA GLY A 570 19.24 -7.56 29.60
C GLY A 570 19.89 -8.63 28.76
N PHE A 571 21.06 -8.33 28.21
CA PHE A 571 21.91 -9.26 27.46
C PHE A 571 22.90 -9.95 28.38
N TYR A 572 23.08 -11.25 28.20
CA TYR A 572 23.99 -12.09 28.97
C TYR A 572 24.75 -13.02 28.04
N ASP A 573 26.06 -13.15 28.16
CA ASP A 573 26.81 -14.14 27.41
C ASP A 573 26.51 -15.55 27.98
N VAL A 574 26.22 -16.50 27.07
CA VAL A 574 25.82 -17.87 27.44
C VAL A 574 26.80 -18.53 28.39
N LYS A 575 28.11 -18.39 28.13
CA LYS A 575 29.20 -18.95 28.97
C LYS A 575 29.27 -18.40 30.38
N ASP A 576 28.72 -17.22 30.64
CA ASP A 576 28.79 -16.58 31.95
C ASP A 576 27.61 -16.90 32.84
N VAL A 577 26.47 -17.26 32.26
CA VAL A 577 25.23 -17.40 33.01
C VAL A 577 24.54 -18.78 32.90
N VAL A 578 24.83 -19.55 31.86
CA VAL A 578 24.18 -20.84 31.65
C VAL A 578 24.88 -21.93 32.47
N ASN A 579 24.07 -22.83 33.03
CA ASN A 579 24.54 -23.95 33.82
C ASN A 579 25.52 -24.84 32.99
N GLU A 580 26.76 -25.07 33.49
CA GLU A 580 27.80 -25.82 32.80
C GLU A 580 27.31 -27.20 32.28
N LYS A 581 26.41 -27.86 33.00
CA LYS A 581 25.80 -29.14 32.58
C LYS A 581 25.02 -29.05 31.27
N LEU A 582 24.51 -27.88 30.87
CA LEU A 582 23.78 -27.67 29.61
C LEU A 582 24.73 -27.32 28.45
N ILE A 583 25.91 -26.81 28.75
CA ILE A 583 26.95 -26.46 27.75
C ILE A 583 27.77 -27.69 27.37
N GLN A 584 28.01 -28.63 28.32
CA GLN A 584 28.84 -29.83 28.13
C GLN A 584 28.10 -31.04 27.51
N LYS A 585 26.79 -31.03 27.40
CA LYS A 585 25.98 -32.00 26.67
C LYS A 585 25.84 -31.62 25.19
#